data_32700aed867169b6ec8b32b3c33314a5
#
_entry.id   32700aed867169b6ec8b32b3c33314a5
#
_cell.length_a   1.000
_cell.length_b   1.000
_cell.length_c   1.000
_cell.angle_alpha   90.00
_cell.angle_beta   90.00
_cell.angle_gamma   90.00
#
_symmetry.space_group_name_H-M   'P 1'
#
loop_
_entity.id
_entity.type
_entity.pdbx_description
1 polymer ?
#
loop_
_entity_poly.entity_id
_entity_poly.type
_entity_poly.pdbx_seq_one_letter_code
_entity_poly.pdbx_strand_id
1 'polypeptide(L)'
;IILPDLLRELGVEYEILNATPNGDFAHNPEPLEKNLGGIMERMRGGGFDLGIVVDPDVDRLAFICEDGRMFGEEYTLVSVADYVLSHTPGNTVSNLSSTRALRDVTERHGGKYTAAAVGEVNVTTKMKEVNAVIGGEGNGGVIYPECHYGRDALVGIALFLSSLAHKGCKVSELRATFPNYFIAKNRIDLTPTTDIDAI
;
A
#
# COMPACT_ATOMS: atom_id res chain seq x y z
N ILE A 1 10.04 -14.14 5.77
CA ILE A 1 10.80 -15.28 5.20
C ILE A 1 10.98 -15.09 3.68
N ILE A 2 9.93 -14.86 2.92
CA ILE A 2 9.98 -14.78 1.44
C ILE A 2 10.56 -13.46 0.90
N LEU A 3 10.40 -12.33 1.61
CA LEU A 3 10.83 -11.01 1.15
C LEU A 3 12.32 -10.93 0.80
N PRO A 4 13.26 -11.50 1.59
CA PRO A 4 14.68 -11.53 1.22
C PRO A 4 14.98 -12.19 -0.12
N ASP A 5 14.24 -13.23 -0.47
CA ASP A 5 14.42 -13.92 -1.74
C ASP A 5 13.96 -13.03 -2.92
N LEU A 6 12.81 -12.37 -2.78
CA LEU A 6 12.33 -11.39 -3.77
C LEU A 6 13.35 -10.26 -3.97
N LEU A 7 13.85 -9.66 -2.89
CA LEU A 7 14.80 -8.54 -2.98
C LEU A 7 16.11 -8.96 -3.66
N ARG A 8 16.59 -10.18 -3.37
CA ARG A 8 17.78 -10.75 -4.00
C ARG A 8 17.59 -10.96 -5.51
N GLU A 9 16.45 -11.52 -5.91
CA GLU A 9 16.13 -11.73 -7.35
C GLU A 9 15.97 -10.39 -8.09
N LEU A 10 15.51 -9.34 -7.40
CA LEU A 10 15.44 -7.98 -7.95
C LEU A 10 16.78 -7.24 -7.93
N GLY A 11 17.86 -7.85 -7.42
CA GLY A 11 19.18 -7.22 -7.34
C GLY A 11 19.29 -6.08 -6.32
N VAL A 12 18.43 -6.08 -5.30
CA VAL A 12 18.37 -5.05 -4.27
C VAL A 12 19.25 -5.44 -3.09
N GLU A 13 20.14 -4.53 -2.66
CA GLU A 13 20.85 -4.67 -1.39
C GLU A 13 19.91 -4.34 -0.23
N TYR A 14 19.91 -5.16 0.83
CA TYR A 14 18.96 -5.00 1.93
C TYR A 14 19.56 -5.32 3.31
N GLU A 15 19.00 -4.70 4.33
CA GLU A 15 19.14 -5.05 5.74
C GLU A 15 17.78 -5.50 6.28
N ILE A 16 17.75 -6.52 7.13
CA ILE A 16 16.50 -7.02 7.73
C ILE A 16 16.47 -6.61 9.20
N LEU A 17 15.44 -5.91 9.59
CA LEU A 17 15.10 -5.69 11.00
C LEU A 17 14.19 -6.82 11.49
N ASN A 18 14.34 -7.20 12.77
CA ASN A 18 13.52 -8.22 13.44
C ASN A 18 13.51 -9.57 12.70
N ALA A 19 14.67 -10.06 12.29
CA ALA A 19 14.84 -11.22 11.42
C ALA A 19 14.53 -12.59 12.10
N THR A 20 14.36 -12.66 13.43
CA THR A 20 14.21 -13.92 14.18
C THR A 20 12.77 -14.44 14.05
N PRO A 21 12.53 -15.57 13.36
CA PRO A 21 11.18 -16.08 13.09
C PRO A 21 10.67 -16.96 14.27
N ASN A 22 10.59 -16.39 15.47
CA ASN A 22 10.18 -17.09 16.69
C ASN A 22 8.70 -16.90 17.05
N GLY A 23 7.97 -16.06 16.29
CA GLY A 23 6.58 -15.71 16.61
C GLY A 23 6.42 -14.55 17.60
N ASP A 24 7.52 -14.07 18.18
CA ASP A 24 7.51 -12.89 19.06
C ASP A 24 7.74 -11.63 18.23
N PHE A 25 6.71 -10.83 18.07
CA PHE A 25 6.81 -9.57 17.33
C PHE A 25 7.42 -8.47 18.21
N ALA A 26 8.47 -7.82 17.73
CA ALA A 26 9.15 -6.72 18.43
C ALA A 26 8.24 -5.50 18.67
N HIS A 27 7.18 -5.37 17.88
CA HIS A 27 6.13 -4.35 18.00
C HIS A 27 4.82 -4.93 17.45
N ASN A 28 3.72 -4.19 17.57
CA ASN A 28 2.48 -4.57 16.91
C ASN A 28 2.74 -4.70 15.40
N PRO A 29 2.50 -5.86 14.77
CA PRO A 29 2.89 -6.12 13.39
C PRO A 29 2.07 -5.37 12.35
N GLU A 30 1.00 -4.68 12.75
CA GLU A 30 0.21 -3.85 11.83
C GLU A 30 1.06 -2.67 11.32
N PRO A 31 1.22 -2.47 9.98
CA PRO A 31 2.14 -1.50 9.40
C PRO A 31 1.58 -0.06 9.46
N LEU A 32 1.25 0.42 10.66
CA LEU A 32 0.83 1.78 10.95
C LEU A 32 1.99 2.59 11.54
N GLU A 33 2.03 3.88 11.26
CA GLU A 33 3.08 4.81 11.70
C GLU A 33 3.44 4.66 13.18
N LYS A 34 2.42 4.57 14.04
CA LYS A 34 2.59 4.42 15.51
C LYS A 34 3.41 3.18 15.92
N ASN A 35 3.48 2.16 15.06
CA ASN A 35 4.17 0.89 15.29
C ASN A 35 5.56 0.84 14.64
N LEU A 36 5.91 1.82 13.78
CA LEU A 36 7.06 1.75 12.88
C LEU A 36 8.22 2.67 13.29
N GLY A 37 8.22 3.16 14.53
CA GLY A 37 9.25 4.08 15.03
C GLY A 37 10.69 3.60 14.82
N GLY A 38 10.95 2.30 15.01
CA GLY A 38 12.29 1.71 14.86
C GLY A 38 12.84 1.79 13.43
N ILE A 39 12.07 1.40 12.44
CA ILE A 39 12.49 1.50 11.03
C ILE A 39 12.58 2.96 10.56
N MET A 40 11.66 3.82 11.00
CA MET A 40 11.69 5.25 10.69
C MET A 40 12.97 5.91 11.24
N GLU A 41 13.39 5.56 12.46
CA GLU A 41 14.66 6.03 13.05
C GLU A 41 15.87 5.48 12.29
N ARG A 42 15.84 4.19 11.93
CA ARG A 42 16.91 3.56 11.14
C ARG A 42 17.08 4.25 9.79
N MET A 43 15.98 4.62 9.13
CA MET A 43 16.02 5.37 7.87
C MET A 43 16.62 6.77 8.06
N ARG A 44 16.24 7.50 9.12
CA ARG A 44 16.82 8.83 9.44
C ARG A 44 18.32 8.78 9.66
N GLY A 45 18.86 7.64 10.11
CA GLY A 45 20.29 7.41 10.23
C GLY A 45 21.03 7.39 8.89
N GLY A 46 20.32 7.34 7.77
CA GLY A 46 20.83 7.36 6.40
C GLY A 46 21.39 6.01 5.93
N GLY A 47 21.77 5.99 4.66
CA GLY A 47 22.37 4.82 4.01
C GLY A 47 21.36 3.87 3.37
N PHE A 48 20.07 4.23 3.35
CA PHE A 48 19.00 3.48 2.68
C PHE A 48 18.13 4.39 1.83
N ASP A 49 17.70 3.88 0.69
CA ASP A 49 16.82 4.58 -0.25
C ASP A 49 15.34 4.36 0.10
N LEU A 50 14.99 3.21 0.70
CA LEU A 50 13.62 2.80 0.98
C LEU A 50 13.55 1.88 2.19
N GLY A 51 12.60 2.13 3.09
CA GLY A 51 12.16 1.17 4.10
C GLY A 51 10.92 0.42 3.63
N ILE A 52 10.93 -0.90 3.78
CA ILE A 52 9.81 -1.79 3.38
C ILE A 52 9.30 -2.50 4.61
N VAL A 53 8.00 -2.43 4.86
CA VAL A 53 7.34 -3.08 6.00
C VAL A 53 6.17 -3.90 5.49
N VAL A 54 6.14 -5.16 5.87
CA VAL A 54 5.03 -6.09 5.60
C VAL A 54 4.47 -6.61 6.91
N ASP A 55 3.21 -6.98 6.91
CA ASP A 55 2.58 -7.68 8.02
C ASP A 55 2.86 -9.21 7.99
N PRO A 56 2.42 -9.99 8.98
CA PRO A 56 2.83 -11.39 9.10
C PRO A 56 2.39 -12.32 7.96
N ASP A 57 1.24 -12.08 7.36
CA ASP A 57 0.70 -12.83 6.24
C ASP A 57 1.00 -12.20 4.87
N VAL A 58 1.77 -11.09 4.88
CA VAL A 58 2.36 -10.44 3.69
C VAL A 58 1.28 -9.96 2.70
N ASP A 59 0.15 -9.49 3.22
CA ASP A 59 -0.95 -8.93 2.44
C ASP A 59 -1.04 -7.40 2.52
N ARG A 60 -0.41 -6.76 3.55
CA ARG A 60 -0.32 -5.31 3.74
C ARG A 60 1.11 -4.83 3.61
N LEU A 61 1.25 -3.62 3.09
CA LEU A 61 2.53 -3.05 2.73
C LEU A 61 2.60 -1.57 3.08
N ALA A 62 3.63 -1.17 3.81
CA ALA A 62 3.95 0.22 4.02
C ALA A 62 5.39 0.52 3.61
N PHE A 63 5.62 1.73 3.12
CA PHE A 63 6.93 2.24 2.74
C PHE A 63 7.35 3.40 3.62
N ILE A 64 8.66 3.45 3.92
CA ILE A 64 9.31 4.56 4.62
C ILE A 64 10.26 5.23 3.63
N CYS A 65 10.14 6.54 3.50
CA CYS A 65 11.01 7.33 2.65
C CYS A 65 12.44 7.36 3.20
N GLU A 66 13.39 7.74 2.36
CA GLU A 66 14.82 7.88 2.72
C GLU A 66 15.06 8.88 3.86
N ASP A 67 14.15 9.82 4.09
CA ASP A 67 14.20 10.80 5.17
C ASP A 67 13.54 10.32 6.49
N GLY A 68 13.08 9.06 6.52
CA GLY A 68 12.44 8.43 7.66
C GLY A 68 10.98 8.82 7.87
N ARG A 69 10.34 9.50 6.93
CA ARG A 69 8.89 9.75 6.95
C ARG A 69 8.12 8.61 6.29
N MET A 70 6.88 8.39 6.72
CA MET A 70 5.99 7.47 6.05
C MET A 70 5.69 7.94 4.62
N PHE A 71 5.74 7.02 3.66
CA PHE A 71 5.16 7.25 2.34
C PHE A 71 3.63 7.39 2.43
N GLY A 72 3.06 6.71 3.41
CA GLY A 72 1.64 6.61 3.70
C GLY A 72 1.04 5.35 3.09
N GLU A 73 0.47 4.49 3.94
CA GLU A 73 -0.07 3.19 3.52
C GLU A 73 -1.11 3.30 2.40
N GLU A 74 -1.94 4.35 2.45
CA GLU A 74 -2.95 4.61 1.41
C GLU A 74 -2.33 4.96 0.04
N TYR A 75 -1.10 5.49 0.02
CA TYR A 75 -0.39 5.89 -1.19
C TYR A 75 0.44 4.75 -1.81
N THR A 76 0.61 3.64 -1.12
CA THR A 76 1.19 2.42 -1.69
C THR A 76 0.43 2.02 -2.96
N LEU A 77 -0.88 1.82 -2.83
CA LEU A 77 -1.74 1.48 -3.99
C LEU A 77 -1.72 2.57 -5.06
N VAL A 78 -1.75 3.85 -4.67
CA VAL A 78 -1.74 4.99 -5.62
C VAL A 78 -0.49 4.98 -6.49
N SER A 79 0.68 4.80 -5.87
CA SER A 79 1.97 4.77 -6.58
C SER A 79 2.10 3.57 -7.51
N VAL A 80 1.72 2.39 -7.02
CA VAL A 80 1.75 1.16 -7.83
C VAL A 80 0.76 1.25 -8.99
N ALA A 81 -0.44 1.80 -8.75
CA ALA A 81 -1.43 2.02 -9.80
C ALA A 81 -0.95 3.02 -10.86
N ASP A 82 -0.28 4.11 -10.47
CA ASP A 82 0.31 5.05 -11.42
C ASP A 82 1.29 4.37 -12.38
N TYR A 83 2.13 3.48 -11.84
CA TYR A 83 3.07 2.70 -12.63
C TYR A 83 2.37 1.72 -13.57
N VAL A 84 1.45 0.91 -13.06
CA VAL A 84 0.69 -0.07 -13.88
C VAL A 84 -0.08 0.65 -14.98
N LEU A 85 -0.80 1.71 -14.66
CA LEU A 85 -1.61 2.47 -15.63
C LEU A 85 -0.78 3.16 -16.69
N SER A 86 0.48 3.49 -16.43
CA SER A 86 1.39 4.05 -17.44
C SER A 86 1.78 3.04 -18.53
N HIS A 87 1.65 1.74 -18.25
CA HIS A 87 1.95 0.65 -19.18
C HIS A 87 0.68 -0.01 -19.72
N THR A 88 -0.31 -0.17 -18.86
CA THR A 88 -1.59 -0.82 -19.17
C THR A 88 -2.73 0.08 -18.69
N PRO A 89 -3.14 1.08 -19.51
CA PRO A 89 -4.28 1.94 -19.17
C PRO A 89 -5.55 1.11 -18.94
N GLY A 90 -6.32 1.46 -17.89
CA GLY A 90 -7.52 0.69 -17.54
C GLY A 90 -8.22 1.23 -16.30
N ASN A 91 -9.21 0.48 -15.84
CA ASN A 91 -9.98 0.85 -14.66
C ASN A 91 -9.27 0.45 -13.37
N THR A 92 -9.59 1.14 -12.28
CA THR A 92 -9.12 0.78 -10.94
C THR A 92 -10.25 0.68 -9.94
N VAL A 93 -10.02 -0.08 -8.87
CA VAL A 93 -10.96 -0.22 -7.75
C VAL A 93 -10.22 -0.10 -6.43
N SER A 94 -10.79 0.63 -5.48
CA SER A 94 -10.41 0.49 -4.07
C SER A 94 -11.64 0.50 -3.16
N ASN A 95 -11.44 0.11 -1.90
CA ASN A 95 -12.51 0.23 -0.93
C ASN A 95 -12.77 1.69 -0.53
N LEU A 96 -13.92 1.94 0.11
CA LEU A 96 -14.32 3.29 0.57
C LEU A 96 -13.42 3.86 1.68
N SER A 97 -12.58 3.02 2.31
CA SER A 97 -11.59 3.45 3.32
C SER A 97 -10.22 3.72 2.70
N SER A 98 -10.18 4.24 1.48
CA SER A 98 -8.96 4.55 0.73
C SER A 98 -8.93 6.00 0.28
N THR A 99 -7.72 6.52 0.05
CA THR A 99 -7.53 7.89 -0.43
C THR A 99 -8.15 8.12 -1.80
N ARG A 100 -8.64 9.33 -2.02
CA ARG A 100 -9.16 9.77 -3.34
C ARG A 100 -8.06 9.91 -4.39
N ALA A 101 -6.79 9.92 -4.00
CA ALA A 101 -5.66 10.06 -4.93
C ALA A 101 -5.63 8.94 -5.99
N LEU A 102 -6.14 7.74 -5.68
CA LEU A 102 -6.24 6.67 -6.67
C LEU A 102 -7.18 7.04 -7.82
N ARG A 103 -8.32 7.69 -7.50
CA ARG A 103 -9.23 8.18 -8.56
C ARG A 103 -8.54 9.19 -9.45
N ASP A 104 -7.85 10.18 -8.87
CA ASP A 104 -7.19 11.22 -9.64
C ASP A 104 -6.10 10.65 -10.57
N VAL A 105 -5.33 9.66 -10.06
CA VAL A 105 -4.35 8.93 -10.87
C VAL A 105 -5.03 8.17 -12.01
N THR A 106 -6.11 7.46 -11.72
CA THR A 106 -6.85 6.68 -12.72
C THR A 106 -7.39 7.55 -13.84
N GLU A 107 -8.04 8.65 -13.48
CA GLU A 107 -8.60 9.62 -14.43
C GLU A 107 -7.50 10.29 -15.29
N ARG A 108 -6.34 10.58 -14.70
CA ARG A 108 -5.17 11.11 -15.42
C ARG A 108 -4.68 10.16 -16.52
N HIS A 109 -4.78 8.85 -16.30
CA HIS A 109 -4.45 7.81 -17.30
C HIS A 109 -5.63 7.43 -18.20
N GLY A 110 -6.76 8.17 -18.14
CA GLY A 110 -7.94 7.95 -18.98
C GLY A 110 -8.81 6.75 -18.57
N GLY A 111 -8.54 6.14 -17.42
CA GLY A 111 -9.34 5.05 -16.85
C GLY A 111 -10.51 5.55 -16.00
N LYS A 112 -11.33 4.61 -15.54
CA LYS A 112 -12.45 4.86 -14.63
C LYS A 112 -12.16 4.24 -13.26
N TYR A 113 -12.23 5.07 -12.21
CA TYR A 113 -12.18 4.61 -10.82
C TYR A 113 -13.57 4.17 -10.34
N THR A 114 -13.62 3.08 -9.59
CA THR A 114 -14.84 2.61 -8.91
C THR A 114 -14.54 2.27 -7.46
N ALA A 115 -15.36 2.77 -6.54
CA ALA A 115 -15.27 2.42 -5.13
C ALA A 115 -16.06 1.12 -4.85
N ALA A 116 -15.54 0.30 -3.93
CA ALA A 116 -16.23 -0.88 -3.38
C ALA A 116 -16.46 -0.72 -1.88
N ALA A 117 -17.36 -1.50 -1.32
CA ALA A 117 -17.47 -1.62 0.13
C ALA A 117 -16.15 -2.13 0.73
N VAL A 118 -15.92 -1.86 2.02
CA VAL A 118 -14.75 -2.35 2.75
C VAL A 118 -14.75 -3.88 2.80
N GLY A 119 -13.58 -4.46 2.64
CA GLY A 119 -13.34 -5.91 2.60
C GLY A 119 -12.87 -6.38 1.22
N GLU A 120 -11.82 -7.19 1.22
CA GLU A 120 -11.13 -7.67 0.02
C GLU A 120 -12.08 -8.33 -0.99
N VAL A 121 -13.03 -9.15 -0.51
CA VAL A 121 -14.01 -9.82 -1.37
C VAL A 121 -14.87 -8.83 -2.17
N ASN A 122 -15.25 -7.71 -1.54
CA ASN A 122 -16.01 -6.66 -2.21
C ASN A 122 -15.17 -5.95 -3.28
N VAL A 123 -13.89 -5.71 -2.98
CA VAL A 123 -12.95 -5.08 -3.93
C VAL A 123 -12.72 -6.01 -5.12
N THR A 124 -12.37 -7.28 -4.89
CA THR A 124 -12.09 -8.24 -5.96
C THR A 124 -13.30 -8.52 -6.83
N THR A 125 -14.49 -8.62 -6.23
CA THR A 125 -15.76 -8.75 -6.99
C THR A 125 -15.95 -7.55 -7.90
N LYS A 126 -15.79 -6.33 -7.36
CA LYS A 126 -15.93 -5.10 -8.14
C LYS A 126 -14.87 -4.99 -9.23
N MET A 127 -13.63 -5.39 -8.96
CA MET A 127 -12.56 -5.43 -9.95
C MET A 127 -12.91 -6.31 -11.15
N LYS A 128 -13.48 -7.49 -10.91
CA LYS A 128 -13.96 -8.40 -11.98
C LYS A 128 -15.10 -7.79 -12.77
N GLU A 129 -16.07 -7.16 -12.10
CA GLU A 129 -17.22 -6.52 -12.75
C GLU A 129 -16.81 -5.39 -13.72
N VAL A 130 -15.79 -4.60 -13.36
CA VAL A 130 -15.38 -3.44 -14.16
C VAL A 130 -14.12 -3.68 -14.98
N ASN A 131 -13.61 -4.90 -15.00
CA ASN A 131 -12.34 -5.28 -15.64
C ASN A 131 -11.19 -4.36 -15.20
N ALA A 132 -11.03 -4.17 -13.89
CA ALA A 132 -9.98 -3.34 -13.35
C ALA A 132 -8.61 -4.00 -13.55
N VAL A 133 -7.61 -3.23 -13.98
CA VAL A 133 -6.24 -3.70 -14.19
C VAL A 133 -5.40 -3.71 -12.90
N ILE A 134 -5.82 -2.94 -11.91
CA ILE A 134 -5.25 -2.91 -10.57
C ILE A 134 -6.29 -2.41 -9.57
N GLY A 135 -6.17 -2.83 -8.33
CA GLY A 135 -7.01 -2.40 -7.23
C GLY A 135 -6.39 -2.70 -5.88
N GLY A 136 -7.15 -2.50 -4.81
CA GLY A 136 -6.67 -2.78 -3.46
C GLY A 136 -7.40 -2.02 -2.37
N GLU A 137 -6.74 -1.91 -1.24
CA GLU A 137 -7.28 -1.26 -0.05
C GLU A 137 -6.31 -0.21 0.51
N GLY A 138 -6.87 0.78 1.22
CA GLY A 138 -6.11 1.89 1.81
C GLY A 138 -5.18 1.49 2.97
N ASN A 139 -5.09 0.21 3.30
CA ASN A 139 -4.18 -0.36 4.30
C ASN A 139 -2.85 -0.87 3.69
N GLY A 140 -2.56 -0.50 2.44
CA GLY A 140 -1.38 -0.94 1.70
C GLY A 140 -1.57 -2.25 0.91
N GLY A 141 -2.77 -2.83 0.94
CA GLY A 141 -3.08 -4.05 0.19
C GLY A 141 -3.21 -3.79 -1.31
N VAL A 142 -2.34 -4.37 -2.12
CA VAL A 142 -2.33 -4.28 -3.58
C VAL A 142 -2.90 -5.56 -4.18
N ILE A 143 -3.82 -5.43 -5.14
CA ILE A 143 -4.40 -6.54 -5.90
C ILE A 143 -4.08 -6.31 -7.37
N TYR A 144 -3.29 -7.21 -7.95
CA TYR A 144 -2.88 -7.15 -9.36
C TYR A 144 -3.37 -8.38 -10.12
N PRO A 145 -4.45 -8.26 -10.91
CA PRO A 145 -5.12 -9.39 -11.56
C PRO A 145 -4.26 -10.25 -12.48
N GLU A 146 -3.19 -9.69 -13.07
CA GLU A 146 -2.25 -10.47 -13.89
C GLU A 146 -1.51 -11.53 -13.06
N CYS A 147 -1.34 -11.31 -11.75
CA CYS A 147 -0.82 -12.33 -10.84
C CYS A 147 -1.95 -13.14 -10.22
N HIS A 148 -2.84 -12.49 -9.47
CA HIS A 148 -4.02 -13.12 -8.85
C HIS A 148 -4.98 -12.06 -8.26
N TYR A 149 -6.17 -12.51 -7.85
CA TYR A 149 -7.19 -11.68 -7.19
C TYR A 149 -7.11 -11.81 -5.66
N GLY A 150 -5.99 -11.44 -5.08
CA GLY A 150 -5.77 -11.36 -3.63
C GLY A 150 -4.81 -10.22 -3.34
N ARG A 151 -4.85 -9.67 -2.12
CA ARG A 151 -3.85 -8.69 -1.70
C ARG A 151 -2.48 -9.36 -1.61
N ASP A 152 -1.47 -8.71 -2.14
CA ASP A 152 -0.12 -9.26 -2.22
C ASP A 152 0.93 -8.15 -2.07
N ALA A 153 1.61 -8.15 -0.92
CA ALA A 153 2.67 -7.18 -0.66
C ALA A 153 3.91 -7.42 -1.53
N LEU A 154 4.21 -8.68 -1.93
CA LEU A 154 5.38 -8.97 -2.77
C LEU A 154 5.21 -8.37 -4.17
N VAL A 155 4.03 -8.53 -4.74
CA VAL A 155 3.67 -7.89 -6.01
C VAL A 155 3.73 -6.36 -5.88
N GLY A 156 3.18 -5.82 -4.78
CA GLY A 156 3.25 -4.39 -4.49
C GLY A 156 4.69 -3.87 -4.41
N ILE A 157 5.59 -4.60 -3.75
CA ILE A 157 7.01 -4.26 -3.63
C ILE A 157 7.69 -4.29 -5.01
N ALA A 158 7.50 -5.36 -5.78
CA ALA A 158 8.11 -5.50 -7.10
C ALA A 158 7.70 -4.35 -8.03
N LEU A 159 6.40 -4.03 -8.08
CA LEU A 159 5.87 -2.93 -8.90
C LEU A 159 6.37 -1.56 -8.42
N PHE A 160 6.45 -1.34 -7.10
CA PHE A 160 6.94 -0.08 -6.53
C PHE A 160 8.43 0.14 -6.82
N LEU A 161 9.27 -0.89 -6.63
CA LEU A 161 10.70 -0.84 -6.94
C LEU A 161 10.93 -0.62 -8.44
N SER A 162 10.15 -1.28 -9.29
CA SER A 162 10.19 -1.06 -10.74
C SER A 162 9.84 0.39 -11.09
N SER A 163 8.82 0.96 -10.44
CA SER A 163 8.44 2.37 -10.62
C SER A 163 9.57 3.32 -10.22
N LEU A 164 10.21 3.09 -9.06
CA LEU A 164 11.34 3.91 -8.60
C LEU A 164 12.53 3.83 -9.56
N ALA A 165 12.90 2.62 -9.98
CA ALA A 165 14.00 2.41 -10.93
C ALA A 165 13.73 3.12 -12.27
N HIS A 166 12.49 3.08 -12.75
CA HIS A 166 12.09 3.74 -13.98
C HIS A 166 12.10 5.28 -13.86
N LYS A 167 11.65 5.82 -12.73
CA LYS A 167 11.57 7.27 -12.50
C LYS A 167 12.91 7.88 -12.08
N GLY A 168 13.81 7.11 -11.49
CA GLY A 168 15.13 7.58 -11.04
C GLY A 168 15.07 8.71 -9.99
N CYS A 169 14.05 8.71 -9.14
CA CYS A 169 13.82 9.74 -8.12
C CYS A 169 13.83 9.13 -6.70
N LYS A 170 13.96 9.98 -5.68
CA LYS A 170 13.81 9.57 -4.30
C LYS A 170 12.37 9.21 -3.97
N VAL A 171 12.18 8.40 -2.93
CA VAL A 171 10.86 7.97 -2.47
C VAL A 171 10.01 9.16 -1.99
N SER A 172 10.62 10.09 -1.27
CA SER A 172 9.94 11.32 -0.83
C SER A 172 9.54 12.22 -2.01
N GLU A 173 10.36 12.30 -3.05
CA GLU A 173 10.05 13.03 -4.28
C GLU A 173 8.89 12.37 -5.03
N LEU A 174 8.89 11.04 -5.15
CA LEU A 174 7.77 10.30 -5.71
C LEU A 174 6.47 10.58 -4.95
N ARG A 175 6.52 10.52 -3.60
CA ARG A 175 5.35 10.82 -2.75
C ARG A 175 4.81 12.24 -3.01
N ALA A 176 5.68 13.21 -3.17
CA ALA A 176 5.30 14.60 -3.42
C ALA A 176 4.59 14.83 -4.77
N THR A 177 4.66 13.89 -5.70
CA THR A 177 3.93 13.98 -6.99
C THR A 177 2.44 13.71 -6.86
N PHE A 178 2.00 13.09 -5.76
CA PHE A 178 0.60 12.76 -5.51
C PHE A 178 -0.09 13.82 -4.64
N PRO A 179 -1.37 14.12 -4.91
CA PRO A 179 -2.12 15.08 -4.10
C PRO A 179 -2.29 14.57 -2.67
N ASN A 180 -2.26 15.48 -1.70
CA ASN A 180 -2.51 15.15 -0.30
C ASN A 180 -4.01 15.15 -0.02
N TYR A 181 -4.50 14.01 0.43
CA TYR A 181 -5.84 13.83 0.97
C TYR A 181 -5.76 13.39 2.43
N PHE A 182 -6.71 13.81 3.22
CA PHE A 182 -6.84 13.43 4.63
C PHE A 182 -8.15 12.69 4.81
N ILE A 183 -8.09 11.51 5.44
CA ILE A 183 -9.25 10.75 5.86
C ILE A 183 -9.35 10.85 7.38
N ALA A 184 -10.50 11.31 7.88
CA ALA A 184 -10.85 11.20 9.29
C ALA A 184 -11.54 9.84 9.51
N LYS A 185 -10.90 8.96 10.27
CA LYS A 185 -11.46 7.68 10.70
C LYS A 185 -11.80 7.79 12.19
N ASN A 186 -13.07 7.77 12.52
CA ASN A 186 -13.56 7.88 13.89
C ASN A 186 -14.28 6.60 14.29
N ARG A 187 -14.22 6.26 15.58
CA ARG A 187 -14.99 5.20 16.20
C ARG A 187 -16.08 5.80 17.06
N ILE A 188 -17.28 5.28 16.94
CA ILE A 188 -18.40 5.58 17.83
C ILE A 188 -18.68 4.31 18.63
N ASP A 189 -18.55 4.40 19.95
CA ASP A 189 -18.90 3.29 20.84
C ASP A 189 -20.42 3.30 21.06
N LEU A 190 -21.08 2.24 20.59
CA LEU A 190 -22.51 2.07 20.71
C LEU A 190 -22.86 1.42 22.06
N THR A 191 -23.94 1.85 22.68
CA THR A 191 -24.54 1.17 23.83
C THR A 191 -25.55 0.11 23.35
N PRO A 192 -25.93 -0.88 24.21
CA PRO A 192 -26.94 -1.88 23.82
C PRO A 192 -28.32 -1.27 23.49
N THR A 193 -28.54 -0.03 23.86
CA THR A 193 -29.81 0.72 23.64
C THR A 193 -29.71 1.71 22.48
N THR A 194 -28.57 1.79 21.79
CA THR A 194 -28.41 2.71 20.66
C THR A 194 -29.21 2.20 19.46
N ASP A 195 -30.12 3.03 18.98
CA ASP A 195 -30.90 2.78 17.77
C ASP A 195 -29.99 3.13 16.56
N ILE A 196 -29.51 2.09 15.87
CA ILE A 196 -28.59 2.25 14.73
C ILE A 196 -29.32 2.80 13.51
N ASP A 197 -30.61 2.51 13.38
CA ASP A 197 -31.43 2.97 12.25
C ASP A 197 -31.78 4.46 12.35
N ALA A 198 -31.58 5.06 13.53
CA ALA A 198 -31.81 6.49 13.79
C ALA A 198 -30.57 7.37 13.58
N ILE A 199 -29.39 6.78 13.26
CA ILE A 199 -28.12 7.47 12.98
C ILE A 199 -27.92 7.62 11.48
#